data_4c400ab506fae19110ed30e5cbfd7fd3
#
_entry.id   4c400ab506fae19110ed30e5cbfd7fd3
#
_cell.length_a   1.000
_cell.length_b   1.000
_cell.length_c   1.000
_cell.angle_alpha   90.00
_cell.angle_beta   90.00
_cell.angle_gamma   90.00
#
_symmetry.space_group_name_H-M   'P 1'
#
loop_
_entity.id
_entity.type
_entity.pdbx_description
1 polymer ?
#
loop_
_entity_poly.entity_id
_entity_poly.type
_entity_poly.pdbx_seq_one_letter_code
_entity_poly.pdbx_strand_id
1 'polypeptide(L)'
;MKIGIVANIMQDKPLAKALDYFRNIGIQTIEPGCGGYAGKSHVNPAVLLGDKEKMDGFKRTIADSGLTISALSCHGNPIHPDRGIAAAYDEDMRDAVRLCKELGLDTITCFSGCAGDCPDSKSPNWVTCPWPDDYLKILDYQWNEVLIPYWKEFAAFAKENGVTKIALELHPGFMVYNSETLKRLRGEVGREIGVNFDPSHLLWQGMDPVSVIRELKDAIYHVHAKDVKVDSINTAVNGVLDTKHYSNEINRSWIFRTIGYGNDTAYWKNIFSTLRIIGYDGAVSIEHEDSLINRFEGLEKAVRIVKESLIMEDKTEMWWA
;
A
#
# COMPACT_ATOMS: atom_id res chain seq x y z
N MET A 1 4.38 4.15 -17.20
CA MET A 1 4.20 4.26 -15.73
C MET A 1 4.43 5.69 -15.29
N LYS A 2 3.83 6.14 -14.18
CA LYS A 2 3.96 7.51 -13.64
C LYS A 2 4.68 7.49 -12.28
N ILE A 3 5.50 8.51 -12.02
CA ILE A 3 6.13 8.69 -10.72
C ILE A 3 5.09 9.28 -9.76
N GLY A 4 4.74 8.49 -8.74
CA GLY A 4 3.82 8.86 -7.68
C GLY A 4 4.48 9.06 -6.33
N ILE A 5 3.67 9.49 -5.36
CA ILE A 5 4.09 9.62 -3.96
C ILE A 5 2.93 9.32 -3.02
N VAL A 6 3.21 8.61 -1.93
CA VAL A 6 2.34 8.55 -0.75
C VAL A 6 2.45 9.87 -0.02
N ALA A 7 1.41 10.69 -0.09
CA ALA A 7 1.47 12.12 0.28
C ALA A 7 1.63 12.38 1.80
N ASN A 8 1.52 11.34 2.62
CA ASN A 8 1.62 11.44 4.09
C ASN A 8 2.96 12.01 4.58
N ILE A 9 4.01 11.91 3.77
CA ILE A 9 5.33 12.49 4.10
C ILE A 9 5.28 14.00 4.37
N MET A 10 4.27 14.71 3.86
CA MET A 10 4.06 16.14 4.07
C MET A 10 2.71 16.47 4.73
N GLN A 11 2.13 15.55 5.48
CA GLN A 11 0.83 15.75 6.15
C GLN A 11 0.83 16.91 7.18
N ASP A 12 2.00 17.37 7.61
CA ASP A 12 2.19 18.55 8.48
C ASP A 12 2.16 19.88 7.73
N LYS A 13 2.05 19.87 6.39
CA LYS A 13 1.97 21.07 5.54
C LYS A 13 0.59 21.20 4.91
N PRO A 14 0.16 22.46 4.59
CA PRO A 14 -1.04 22.65 3.78
C PRO A 14 -0.94 21.91 2.44
N LEU A 15 -2.05 21.31 1.98
CA LEU A 15 -2.10 20.50 0.74
C LEU A 15 -1.45 21.24 -0.45
N ALA A 16 -1.82 22.49 -0.73
CA ALA A 16 -1.26 23.23 -1.86
C ALA A 16 0.28 23.35 -1.79
N LYS A 17 0.85 23.51 -0.60
CA LYS A 17 2.30 23.54 -0.39
C LYS A 17 2.95 22.20 -0.66
N ALA A 18 2.30 21.12 -0.24
CA ALA A 18 2.78 19.77 -0.51
C ALA A 18 2.76 19.47 -2.02
N LEU A 19 1.67 19.82 -2.71
CA LEU A 19 1.53 19.63 -4.16
C LEU A 19 2.57 20.43 -4.95
N ASP A 20 2.82 21.69 -4.59
CA ASP A 20 3.86 22.50 -5.23
C ASP A 20 5.25 21.88 -5.07
N TYR A 21 5.58 21.40 -3.88
CA TYR A 21 6.85 20.73 -3.65
C TYR A 21 6.97 19.43 -4.46
N PHE A 22 5.95 18.59 -4.44
CA PHE A 22 5.94 17.33 -5.19
C PHE A 22 6.11 17.56 -6.70
N ARG A 23 5.37 18.52 -7.26
CA ARG A 23 5.53 18.90 -8.67
C ARG A 23 6.96 19.33 -8.99
N ASN A 24 7.54 20.20 -8.13
CA ASN A 24 8.88 20.76 -8.37
C ASN A 24 10.00 19.70 -8.36
N ILE A 25 9.86 18.64 -7.57
CA ILE A 25 10.82 17.53 -7.60
C ILE A 25 10.51 16.50 -8.71
N GLY A 26 9.37 16.65 -9.41
CA GLY A 26 9.00 15.87 -10.60
C GLY A 26 8.09 14.68 -10.33
N ILE A 27 7.33 14.71 -9.27
CA ILE A 27 6.19 13.81 -9.05
C ILE A 27 5.09 14.16 -10.06
N GLN A 28 4.37 13.17 -10.53
CA GLN A 28 3.29 13.29 -11.52
C GLN A 28 1.91 12.95 -10.93
N THR A 29 1.88 12.14 -9.88
CA THR A 29 0.64 11.71 -9.25
C THR A 29 0.83 11.55 -7.74
N ILE A 30 -0.25 11.73 -6.98
CA ILE A 30 -0.26 11.57 -5.54
C ILE A 30 -1.18 10.44 -5.11
N GLU A 31 -0.87 9.85 -3.99
CA GLU A 31 -1.70 8.93 -3.22
C GLU A 31 -1.93 9.55 -1.84
N PRO A 32 -3.01 10.34 -1.64
CA PRO A 32 -3.27 10.98 -0.37
C PRO A 32 -3.88 10.02 0.64
N GLY A 33 -3.45 10.13 1.91
CA GLY A 33 -4.11 9.49 3.03
C GLY A 33 -5.50 10.07 3.28
N CYS A 34 -6.50 9.22 3.41
CA CYS A 34 -7.90 9.59 3.60
C CYS A 34 -8.61 8.82 4.72
N GLY A 35 -7.87 8.07 5.52
CA GLY A 35 -8.39 7.31 6.67
C GLY A 35 -7.39 6.32 7.23
N GLY A 36 -7.76 5.67 8.32
CA GLY A 36 -6.94 4.66 8.98
C GLY A 36 -5.60 5.20 9.49
N TYR A 37 -4.57 4.37 9.42
CA TYR A 37 -3.20 4.74 9.82
C TYR A 37 -2.59 5.84 8.94
N ALA A 38 -3.06 5.96 7.69
CA ALA A 38 -2.63 7.01 6.77
C ALA A 38 -3.07 8.41 7.20
N GLY A 39 -4.09 8.51 8.07
CA GLY A 39 -4.63 9.77 8.54
C GLY A 39 -5.48 10.50 7.49
N LYS A 40 -5.97 11.70 7.85
CA LYS A 40 -6.92 12.49 7.04
C LYS A 40 -6.48 13.95 6.88
N SER A 41 -5.20 14.25 7.06
CA SER A 41 -4.71 15.64 7.12
C SER A 41 -4.92 16.42 5.83
N HIS A 42 -4.68 15.78 4.68
CA HIS A 42 -4.89 16.38 3.36
C HIS A 42 -6.27 16.11 2.77
N VAL A 43 -6.81 14.91 3.04
CA VAL A 43 -8.09 14.47 2.49
C VAL A 43 -8.91 13.85 3.62
N ASN A 44 -9.97 14.53 4.00
CA ASN A 44 -10.97 14.01 4.94
C ASN A 44 -12.26 13.73 4.17
N PRO A 45 -12.56 12.45 3.85
CA PRO A 45 -13.73 12.09 3.05
C PRO A 45 -15.03 12.60 3.64
N ALA A 46 -15.27 12.42 4.94
CA ALA A 46 -16.51 12.86 5.59
C ALA A 46 -16.73 14.38 5.45
N VAL A 47 -15.65 15.18 5.55
CA VAL A 47 -15.73 16.64 5.37
C VAL A 47 -16.01 17.02 3.92
N LEU A 48 -15.34 16.36 2.95
CA LEU A 48 -15.50 16.66 1.53
C LEU A 48 -16.87 16.21 1.02
N LEU A 49 -17.36 15.07 1.43
CA LEU A 49 -18.66 14.53 1.05
C LEU A 49 -19.81 15.34 1.64
N GLY A 50 -19.62 15.91 2.83
CA GLY A 50 -20.61 16.71 3.54
C GLY A 50 -20.69 18.18 3.10
N ASP A 51 -19.73 18.67 2.29
CA ASP A 51 -19.62 20.10 1.95
C ASP A 51 -19.18 20.28 0.49
N LYS A 52 -20.14 20.67 -0.35
CA LYS A 52 -19.90 20.84 -1.79
C LYS A 52 -18.84 21.91 -2.10
N GLU A 53 -18.80 23.01 -1.34
CA GLU A 53 -17.83 24.08 -1.57
C GLU A 53 -16.39 23.60 -1.29
N LYS A 54 -16.21 22.84 -0.21
CA LYS A 54 -14.93 22.20 0.12
C LYS A 54 -14.53 21.16 -0.93
N MET A 55 -15.47 20.36 -1.41
CA MET A 55 -15.22 19.39 -2.50
C MET A 55 -14.76 20.10 -3.76
N ASP A 56 -15.48 21.15 -4.19
CA ASP A 56 -15.13 21.93 -5.38
C ASP A 56 -13.78 22.63 -5.19
N GLY A 57 -13.49 23.13 -3.98
CA GLY A 57 -12.19 23.71 -3.62
C GLY A 57 -11.06 22.70 -3.68
N PHE A 58 -11.26 21.50 -3.16
CA PHE A 58 -10.29 20.40 -3.24
C PHE A 58 -10.01 20.02 -4.69
N LYS A 59 -11.05 19.80 -5.50
CA LYS A 59 -10.91 19.47 -6.93
C LYS A 59 -10.12 20.55 -7.69
N ARG A 60 -10.39 21.85 -7.43
CA ARG A 60 -9.60 22.96 -8.01
C ARG A 60 -8.14 22.90 -7.56
N THR A 61 -7.87 22.71 -6.28
CA THR A 61 -6.50 22.65 -5.75
C THR A 61 -5.69 21.53 -6.43
N ILE A 62 -6.28 20.36 -6.64
CA ILE A 62 -5.63 19.28 -7.38
C ILE A 62 -5.41 19.65 -8.85
N ALA A 63 -6.43 20.18 -9.53
CA ALA A 63 -6.33 20.57 -10.94
C ALA A 63 -5.27 21.64 -11.18
N ASP A 64 -5.22 22.69 -10.34
CA ASP A 64 -4.26 23.80 -10.43
C ASP A 64 -2.81 23.34 -10.18
N SER A 65 -2.63 22.26 -9.42
CA SER A 65 -1.30 21.68 -9.17
C SER A 65 -0.69 21.01 -10.42
N GLY A 66 -1.52 20.59 -11.37
CA GLY A 66 -1.11 19.77 -12.52
C GLY A 66 -0.78 18.31 -12.16
N LEU A 67 -1.00 17.89 -10.91
CA LEU A 67 -0.87 16.51 -10.47
C LEU A 67 -2.20 15.77 -10.59
N THR A 68 -2.12 14.44 -10.67
CA THR A 68 -3.31 13.56 -10.62
C THR A 68 -3.35 12.79 -9.31
N ILE A 69 -4.51 12.21 -8.96
CA ILE A 69 -4.61 11.25 -7.85
C ILE A 69 -4.58 9.84 -8.46
N SER A 70 -3.71 8.97 -7.95
CA SER A 70 -3.58 7.57 -8.39
C SER A 70 -4.51 6.61 -7.68
N ALA A 71 -4.68 6.80 -6.38
CA ALA A 71 -5.55 6.03 -5.50
C ALA A 71 -5.81 6.83 -4.23
N LEU A 72 -6.80 6.46 -3.44
CA LEU A 72 -6.97 6.95 -2.07
C LEU A 72 -6.43 5.90 -1.09
N SER A 73 -5.52 6.34 -0.21
CA SER A 73 -4.90 5.50 0.80
C SER A 73 -5.73 5.49 2.09
N CYS A 74 -6.27 4.31 2.44
CA CYS A 74 -7.06 4.10 3.65
C CYS A 74 -6.64 2.81 4.36
N HIS A 75 -5.40 2.79 4.85
CA HIS A 75 -4.83 1.65 5.54
C HIS A 75 -5.36 1.54 6.97
N GLY A 76 -6.04 0.45 7.29
CA GLY A 76 -6.65 0.23 8.61
C GLY A 76 -6.91 -1.24 8.89
N ASN A 77 -7.51 -1.52 10.04
CA ASN A 77 -7.92 -2.88 10.41
C ASN A 77 -9.45 -2.96 10.58
N PRO A 78 -10.23 -3.08 9.48
CA PRO A 78 -11.69 -3.10 9.55
C PRO A 78 -12.27 -4.38 10.17
N ILE A 79 -11.44 -5.39 10.40
CA ILE A 79 -11.80 -6.64 11.10
C ILE A 79 -11.11 -6.74 12.46
N HIS A 80 -10.74 -5.60 13.05
CA HIS A 80 -10.18 -5.57 14.40
C HIS A 80 -11.16 -6.24 15.39
N PRO A 81 -10.67 -7.09 16.33
CA PRO A 81 -11.56 -7.77 17.28
C PRO A 81 -12.29 -6.82 18.23
N ASP A 82 -11.75 -5.65 18.53
CA ASP A 82 -12.54 -4.58 19.16
C ASP A 82 -13.47 -3.96 18.10
N ARG A 83 -14.78 -4.15 18.30
CA ARG A 83 -15.82 -3.71 17.36
C ARG A 83 -15.87 -2.20 17.15
N GLY A 84 -15.50 -1.41 18.14
CA GLY A 84 -15.47 0.05 18.02
C GLY A 84 -14.34 0.51 17.10
N ILE A 85 -13.16 -0.13 17.23
CA ILE A 85 -12.02 0.12 16.36
C ILE A 85 -12.33 -0.37 14.95
N ALA A 86 -12.88 -1.57 14.79
CA ALA A 86 -13.26 -2.12 13.49
C ALA A 86 -14.25 -1.20 12.75
N ALA A 87 -15.30 -0.76 13.44
CA ALA A 87 -16.32 0.13 12.86
C ALA A 87 -15.74 1.46 12.39
N ALA A 88 -14.82 2.05 13.15
CA ALA A 88 -14.17 3.30 12.77
C ALA A 88 -13.32 3.15 11.49
N TYR A 89 -12.58 2.04 11.35
CA TYR A 89 -11.82 1.76 10.12
C TYR A 89 -12.71 1.41 8.93
N ASP A 90 -13.79 0.66 9.15
CA ASP A 90 -14.76 0.34 8.09
C ASP A 90 -15.46 1.61 7.57
N GLU A 91 -15.85 2.52 8.47
CA GLU A 91 -16.43 3.81 8.10
C GLU A 91 -15.46 4.64 7.25
N ASP A 92 -14.20 4.76 7.68
CA ASP A 92 -13.16 5.45 6.91
C ASP A 92 -13.02 4.86 5.50
N MET A 93 -12.99 3.54 5.37
CA MET A 93 -12.87 2.85 4.09
C MET A 93 -14.10 3.04 3.21
N ARG A 94 -15.31 3.00 3.78
CA ARG A 94 -16.55 3.27 3.04
C ARG A 94 -16.63 4.72 2.57
N ASP A 95 -16.20 5.65 3.39
CA ASP A 95 -16.12 7.07 3.01
C ASP A 95 -15.07 7.31 1.93
N ALA A 96 -13.92 6.61 1.98
CA ALA A 96 -12.92 6.63 0.91
C ALA A 96 -13.52 6.13 -0.43
N VAL A 97 -14.28 5.04 -0.41
CA VAL A 97 -14.98 4.51 -1.59
C VAL A 97 -15.98 5.53 -2.15
N ARG A 98 -16.80 6.15 -1.29
CA ARG A 98 -17.74 7.22 -1.72
C ARG A 98 -17.01 8.41 -2.33
N LEU A 99 -15.88 8.79 -1.72
CA LEU A 99 -15.05 9.89 -2.24
C LEU A 99 -14.40 9.52 -3.59
N CYS A 100 -13.94 8.28 -3.78
CA CYS A 100 -13.47 7.80 -5.09
C CYS A 100 -14.51 8.04 -6.18
N LYS A 101 -15.77 7.69 -5.93
CA LYS A 101 -16.89 7.92 -6.87
C LYS A 101 -17.01 9.40 -7.26
N GLU A 102 -16.95 10.30 -6.28
CA GLU A 102 -17.04 11.77 -6.51
C GLU A 102 -15.83 12.33 -7.26
N LEU A 103 -14.67 11.68 -7.13
CA LEU A 103 -13.43 12.08 -7.79
C LEU A 103 -13.19 11.36 -9.13
N GLY A 104 -14.04 10.40 -9.50
CA GLY A 104 -13.87 9.59 -10.71
C GLY A 104 -12.68 8.62 -10.61
N LEU A 105 -12.36 8.14 -9.40
CA LEU A 105 -11.32 7.16 -9.13
C LEU A 105 -11.92 5.76 -8.99
N ASP A 106 -11.18 4.74 -9.38
CA ASP A 106 -11.59 3.33 -9.32
C ASP A 106 -10.77 2.49 -8.34
N THR A 107 -9.81 3.10 -7.64
CA THR A 107 -8.79 2.41 -6.85
C THR A 107 -8.65 2.98 -5.43
N ILE A 108 -8.68 2.09 -4.43
CA ILE A 108 -8.25 2.37 -3.06
C ILE A 108 -7.07 1.46 -2.68
N THR A 109 -6.16 1.94 -1.84
CA THR A 109 -5.10 1.15 -1.22
C THR A 109 -5.38 0.97 0.26
N CYS A 110 -5.24 -0.25 0.78
CA CYS A 110 -5.57 -0.56 2.17
C CYS A 110 -4.88 -1.85 2.64
N PHE A 111 -5.06 -2.19 3.94
CA PHE A 111 -4.68 -3.48 4.50
C PHE A 111 -5.87 -4.44 4.55
N SER A 112 -5.58 -5.75 4.55
CA SER A 112 -6.62 -6.77 4.69
C SER A 112 -7.29 -6.80 6.07
N GLY A 113 -6.66 -6.21 7.05
CA GLY A 113 -7.02 -6.37 8.45
C GLY A 113 -6.41 -7.63 9.08
N CYS A 114 -6.51 -7.72 10.41
CA CYS A 114 -6.12 -8.86 11.21
C CYS A 114 -7.16 -9.08 12.31
N ALA A 115 -7.78 -10.26 12.32
CA ALA A 115 -8.78 -10.65 13.30
C ALA A 115 -8.14 -11.13 14.62
N GLY A 116 -8.95 -11.32 15.64
CA GLY A 116 -8.57 -11.98 16.88
C GLY A 116 -8.57 -13.51 16.75
N ASP A 117 -8.30 -14.20 17.85
CA ASP A 117 -8.26 -15.65 17.94
C ASP A 117 -9.64 -16.29 18.15
N CYS A 118 -10.64 -15.52 18.57
CA CYS A 118 -12.01 -15.96 18.83
C CYS A 118 -12.99 -14.76 18.80
N PRO A 119 -14.31 -15.01 18.84
CA PRO A 119 -15.33 -13.95 18.82
C PRO A 119 -15.25 -12.92 19.95
N ASP A 120 -14.72 -13.31 21.10
CA ASP A 120 -14.60 -12.47 22.29
C ASP A 120 -13.23 -11.79 22.43
N SER A 121 -12.36 -12.00 21.47
CA SER A 121 -11.02 -11.41 21.42
C SER A 121 -11.07 -9.87 21.43
N LYS A 122 -10.04 -9.23 22.01
CA LYS A 122 -9.90 -7.76 22.06
C LYS A 122 -8.69 -7.26 21.29
N SER A 123 -7.81 -8.15 20.90
CA SER A 123 -6.57 -7.81 20.20
C SER A 123 -6.37 -8.67 18.96
N PRO A 124 -5.77 -8.14 17.89
CA PRO A 124 -5.43 -8.93 16.71
C PRO A 124 -4.46 -10.05 17.06
N ASN A 125 -4.58 -11.17 16.36
CA ASN A 125 -3.68 -12.30 16.48
C ASN A 125 -3.17 -12.70 15.08
N TRP A 126 -1.92 -12.34 14.76
CA TRP A 126 -1.32 -12.72 13.49
C TRP A 126 -0.64 -14.10 13.61
N VAL A 127 -1.27 -15.12 13.05
CA VAL A 127 -0.78 -16.50 13.07
C VAL A 127 0.32 -16.68 12.03
N THR A 128 1.51 -17.07 12.48
CA THR A 128 2.71 -17.24 11.63
C THR A 128 3.29 -18.65 11.67
N CYS A 129 2.69 -19.55 12.44
CA CYS A 129 3.18 -20.92 12.64
C CYS A 129 1.98 -21.89 12.71
N PRO A 130 2.05 -23.08 12.06
CA PRO A 130 0.94 -24.02 12.03
C PRO A 130 0.83 -24.89 13.29
N TRP A 131 1.81 -24.86 14.18
CA TRP A 131 1.85 -25.71 15.37
C TRP A 131 2.13 -24.89 16.63
N PRO A 132 1.49 -25.18 17.79
CA PRO A 132 0.45 -26.19 18.04
C PRO A 132 -0.82 -26.06 17.17
N ASP A 133 -1.60 -27.14 17.02
CA ASP A 133 -2.80 -27.21 16.18
C ASP A 133 -3.86 -26.14 16.51
N ASP A 134 -3.79 -25.53 17.68
CA ASP A 134 -4.64 -24.41 18.06
C ASP A 134 -4.49 -23.23 17.09
N TYR A 135 -3.29 -22.99 16.57
CA TYR A 135 -3.05 -21.92 15.58
C TYR A 135 -3.79 -22.16 14.27
N LEU A 136 -3.92 -23.41 13.83
CA LEU A 136 -4.71 -23.74 12.64
C LEU A 136 -6.20 -23.53 12.85
N LYS A 137 -6.73 -23.81 14.05
CA LYS A 137 -8.13 -23.54 14.40
C LYS A 137 -8.39 -22.02 14.43
N ILE A 138 -7.47 -21.22 15.00
CA ILE A 138 -7.53 -19.78 14.99
C ILE A 138 -7.54 -19.27 13.54
N LEU A 139 -6.64 -19.76 12.72
CA LEU A 139 -6.53 -19.37 11.31
C LEU A 139 -7.80 -19.71 10.51
N ASP A 140 -8.41 -20.86 10.77
CA ASP A 140 -9.67 -21.27 10.14
C ASP A 140 -10.81 -20.31 10.50
N TYR A 141 -10.99 -19.99 11.81
CA TYR A 141 -11.95 -19.01 12.29
C TYR A 141 -11.72 -17.63 11.64
N GLN A 142 -10.47 -17.14 11.67
CA GLN A 142 -10.12 -15.83 11.14
C GLN A 142 -10.46 -15.70 9.66
N TRP A 143 -10.17 -16.72 8.85
CA TRP A 143 -10.44 -16.70 7.42
C TRP A 143 -11.90 -16.89 7.09
N ASN A 144 -12.53 -17.92 7.64
CA ASN A 144 -13.84 -18.38 7.17
C ASN A 144 -15.00 -17.64 7.85
N GLU A 145 -14.82 -17.22 9.10
CA GLU A 145 -15.88 -16.54 9.86
C GLU A 145 -15.73 -15.01 9.90
N VAL A 146 -14.52 -14.47 9.65
CA VAL A 146 -14.29 -13.03 9.77
C VAL A 146 -13.85 -12.41 8.45
N LEU A 147 -12.68 -12.81 7.91
CA LEU A 147 -12.05 -12.12 6.77
C LEU A 147 -12.88 -12.24 5.49
N ILE A 148 -13.19 -13.46 5.07
CA ILE A 148 -13.90 -13.70 3.81
C ILE A 148 -15.30 -13.08 3.81
N PRO A 149 -16.13 -13.23 4.86
CA PRO A 149 -17.43 -12.57 4.91
C PRO A 149 -17.35 -11.05 4.82
N TYR A 150 -16.42 -10.43 5.56
CA TYR A 150 -16.21 -8.99 5.51
C TYR A 150 -15.86 -8.52 4.08
N TRP A 151 -14.86 -9.14 3.46
CA TRP A 151 -14.40 -8.70 2.15
C TRP A 151 -15.39 -8.97 1.02
N LYS A 152 -16.24 -10.00 1.13
CA LYS A 152 -17.35 -10.23 0.18
C LYS A 152 -18.35 -9.07 0.22
N GLU A 153 -18.73 -8.63 1.42
CA GLU A 153 -19.65 -7.49 1.58
C GLU A 153 -19.01 -6.17 1.11
N PHE A 154 -17.79 -5.91 1.58
CA PHE A 154 -17.09 -4.66 1.25
C PHE A 154 -16.79 -4.53 -0.25
N ALA A 155 -16.38 -5.60 -0.92
CA ALA A 155 -16.11 -5.59 -2.35
C ALA A 155 -17.38 -5.34 -3.17
N ALA A 156 -18.53 -5.90 -2.76
CA ALA A 156 -19.81 -5.61 -3.39
C ALA A 156 -20.17 -4.12 -3.25
N PHE A 157 -20.05 -3.56 -2.03
CA PHE A 157 -20.27 -2.14 -1.78
C PHE A 157 -19.32 -1.25 -2.61
N ALA A 158 -18.04 -1.58 -2.66
CA ALA A 158 -17.05 -0.83 -3.42
C ALA A 158 -17.41 -0.81 -4.92
N LYS A 159 -17.74 -1.96 -5.48
CA LYS A 159 -18.15 -2.12 -6.88
C LYS A 159 -19.39 -1.30 -7.22
N GLU A 160 -20.43 -1.32 -6.38
CA GLU A 160 -21.66 -0.52 -6.56
C GLU A 160 -21.36 0.98 -6.58
N ASN A 161 -20.28 1.41 -5.95
CA ASN A 161 -19.83 2.80 -5.93
C ASN A 161 -18.72 3.11 -6.96
N GLY A 162 -18.44 2.20 -7.90
CA GLY A 162 -17.50 2.42 -9.00
C GLY A 162 -16.03 2.12 -8.67
N VAL A 163 -15.72 1.68 -7.44
CA VAL A 163 -14.38 1.21 -7.05
C VAL A 163 -14.27 -0.27 -7.40
N THR A 164 -13.49 -0.57 -8.41
CA THR A 164 -13.29 -1.93 -8.95
C THR A 164 -11.92 -2.52 -8.59
N LYS A 165 -11.07 -1.73 -7.96
CA LYS A 165 -9.70 -2.08 -7.58
C LYS A 165 -9.47 -1.79 -6.10
N ILE A 166 -9.56 -2.82 -5.29
CA ILE A 166 -9.19 -2.79 -3.87
C ILE A 166 -7.78 -3.36 -3.79
N ALA A 167 -6.79 -2.48 -3.71
CA ALA A 167 -5.38 -2.82 -3.74
C ALA A 167 -4.87 -3.07 -2.31
N LEU A 168 -4.83 -4.34 -1.90
CA LEU A 168 -4.34 -4.74 -0.58
C LEU A 168 -2.81 -4.72 -0.55
N GLU A 169 -2.22 -4.04 0.41
CA GLU A 169 -0.79 -4.14 0.67
C GLU A 169 -0.48 -5.46 1.39
N LEU A 170 0.52 -6.20 0.88
CA LEU A 170 0.95 -7.49 1.43
C LEU A 170 1.84 -7.26 2.66
N HIS A 171 1.23 -6.76 3.72
CA HIS A 171 1.94 -6.31 4.92
C HIS A 171 1.88 -7.37 6.03
N PRO A 172 3.04 -7.88 6.53
CA PRO A 172 3.08 -8.74 7.72
C PRO A 172 2.43 -8.08 8.94
N GLY A 173 1.71 -8.88 9.73
CA GLY A 173 0.84 -8.38 10.79
C GLY A 173 -0.63 -8.28 10.36
N PHE A 174 -0.92 -8.46 9.05
CA PHE A 174 -2.27 -8.57 8.51
C PHE A 174 -2.50 -9.95 7.89
N MET A 175 -3.77 -10.30 7.64
CA MET A 175 -4.14 -11.65 7.17
C MET A 175 -3.65 -11.96 5.76
N VAL A 176 -3.53 -10.93 4.89
CA VAL A 176 -3.01 -11.05 3.53
C VAL A 176 -1.63 -10.38 3.47
N TYR A 177 -0.57 -11.19 3.42
CA TYR A 177 0.81 -10.73 3.52
C TYR A 177 1.78 -11.35 2.51
N ASN A 178 1.26 -12.22 1.61
CA ASN A 178 2.03 -12.84 0.53
C ASN A 178 1.12 -13.22 -0.65
N SER A 179 1.72 -13.74 -1.71
CA SER A 179 0.97 -14.11 -2.93
C SER A 179 -0.08 -15.19 -2.70
N GLU A 180 0.19 -16.16 -1.83
CA GLU A 180 -0.72 -17.27 -1.54
C GLU A 180 -1.98 -16.77 -0.83
N THR A 181 -1.82 -15.97 0.22
CA THR A 181 -2.93 -15.39 0.97
C THR A 181 -3.74 -14.41 0.13
N LEU A 182 -3.10 -13.63 -0.75
CA LEU A 182 -3.82 -12.78 -1.70
C LEU A 182 -4.67 -13.61 -2.66
N LYS A 183 -4.09 -14.65 -3.28
CA LYS A 183 -4.82 -15.51 -4.23
C LYS A 183 -5.98 -16.23 -3.57
N ARG A 184 -5.82 -16.66 -2.32
CA ARG A 184 -6.91 -17.24 -1.54
C ARG A 184 -8.06 -16.26 -1.37
N LEU A 185 -7.78 -15.04 -0.88
CA LEU A 185 -8.85 -14.04 -0.68
C LEU A 185 -9.50 -13.63 -2.00
N ARG A 186 -8.69 -13.36 -3.04
CA ARG A 186 -9.18 -13.01 -4.38
C ARG A 186 -10.05 -14.13 -4.99
N GLY A 187 -9.71 -15.40 -4.76
CA GLY A 187 -10.49 -16.55 -5.20
C GLY A 187 -11.87 -16.64 -4.53
N GLU A 188 -11.96 -16.24 -3.27
CA GLU A 188 -13.20 -16.27 -2.49
C GLU A 188 -14.11 -15.04 -2.72
N VAL A 189 -13.52 -13.87 -2.96
CA VAL A 189 -14.23 -12.58 -3.04
C VAL A 189 -14.50 -12.17 -4.48
N GLY A 190 -13.46 -12.18 -5.32
CA GLY A 190 -13.57 -11.74 -6.71
C GLY A 190 -12.40 -10.90 -7.19
N ARG A 191 -12.53 -10.45 -8.44
CA ARG A 191 -11.46 -9.68 -9.11
C ARG A 191 -11.30 -8.26 -8.57
N GLU A 192 -12.22 -7.76 -7.78
CA GLU A 192 -12.11 -6.48 -7.08
C GLU A 192 -10.92 -6.46 -6.12
N ILE A 193 -10.56 -7.62 -5.54
CA ILE A 193 -9.37 -7.78 -4.69
C ILE A 193 -8.14 -7.92 -5.57
N GLY A 194 -7.17 -7.04 -5.35
CA GLY A 194 -5.84 -7.07 -5.96
C GLY A 194 -4.79 -6.61 -4.97
N VAL A 195 -3.61 -6.27 -5.46
CA VAL A 195 -2.47 -5.91 -4.62
C VAL A 195 -2.01 -4.48 -4.87
N ASN A 196 -1.74 -3.77 -3.79
CA ASN A 196 -0.79 -2.68 -3.73
C ASN A 196 0.58 -3.33 -3.50
N PHE A 197 1.38 -3.40 -4.56
CA PHE A 197 2.65 -4.12 -4.54
C PHE A 197 3.73 -3.27 -3.89
N ASP A 198 4.12 -3.66 -2.68
CA ASP A 198 5.26 -3.09 -1.95
C ASP A 198 6.38 -4.15 -1.85
N PRO A 199 7.50 -3.98 -2.58
CA PRO A 199 8.59 -4.95 -2.57
C PRO A 199 9.31 -5.03 -1.23
N SER A 200 9.26 -4.00 -0.39
CA SER A 200 9.99 -3.96 0.88
C SER A 200 9.52 -5.03 1.85
N HIS A 201 8.19 -5.20 1.96
CA HIS A 201 7.59 -6.22 2.83
C HIS A 201 7.81 -7.64 2.33
N LEU A 202 7.93 -7.82 1.02
CA LEU A 202 8.22 -9.12 0.43
C LEU A 202 9.68 -9.52 0.65
N LEU A 203 10.59 -8.59 0.41
CA LEU A 203 12.02 -8.86 0.43
C LEU A 203 12.52 -9.29 1.82
N TRP A 204 12.11 -8.60 2.90
CA TRP A 204 12.56 -8.98 4.22
C TRP A 204 11.97 -10.32 4.70
N GLN A 205 10.84 -10.75 4.13
CA GLN A 205 10.28 -12.08 4.36
C GLN A 205 11.01 -13.18 3.57
N GLY A 206 11.96 -12.84 2.70
CA GLY A 206 12.71 -13.79 1.87
C GLY A 206 12.06 -14.07 0.52
N MET A 207 11.04 -13.32 0.11
CA MET A 207 10.45 -13.43 -1.23
C MET A 207 11.22 -12.61 -2.25
N ASP A 208 11.31 -13.11 -3.48
CA ASP A 208 11.82 -12.35 -4.62
C ASP A 208 10.71 -11.52 -5.27
N PRO A 209 10.78 -10.18 -5.24
CA PRO A 209 9.72 -9.32 -5.78
C PRO A 209 9.47 -9.50 -7.28
N VAL A 210 10.50 -9.83 -8.07
CA VAL A 210 10.34 -10.09 -9.51
C VAL A 210 9.49 -11.34 -9.76
N SER A 211 9.73 -12.38 -8.99
CA SER A 211 8.92 -13.61 -9.03
C SER A 211 7.48 -13.34 -8.61
N VAL A 212 7.26 -12.54 -7.56
CA VAL A 212 5.92 -12.16 -7.09
C VAL A 212 5.18 -11.33 -8.14
N ILE A 213 5.84 -10.37 -8.83
CA ILE A 213 5.21 -9.62 -9.93
C ILE A 213 4.72 -10.56 -11.03
N ARG A 214 5.54 -11.54 -11.43
CA ARG A 214 5.16 -12.52 -12.46
C ARG A 214 4.02 -13.44 -12.03
N GLU A 215 3.96 -13.78 -10.75
CA GLU A 215 2.90 -14.62 -10.18
C GLU A 215 1.56 -13.90 -10.09
N LEU A 216 1.57 -12.63 -9.68
CA LEU A 216 0.34 -11.85 -9.43
C LEU A 216 -0.20 -11.13 -10.68
N LYS A 217 0.66 -10.78 -11.64
CA LYS A 217 0.27 -10.20 -12.96
C LYS A 217 -0.87 -9.17 -12.88
N ASP A 218 -2.04 -9.54 -13.41
CA ASP A 218 -3.26 -8.73 -13.51
C ASP A 218 -3.90 -8.40 -12.15
N ALA A 219 -3.43 -8.98 -11.07
CA ALA A 219 -3.85 -8.62 -9.73
C ALA A 219 -3.08 -7.41 -9.15
N ILE A 220 -2.02 -6.92 -9.81
CA ILE A 220 -1.30 -5.72 -9.37
C ILE A 220 -2.07 -4.49 -9.82
N TYR A 221 -2.70 -3.80 -8.87
CA TYR A 221 -3.53 -2.62 -9.11
C TYR A 221 -2.83 -1.30 -8.80
N HIS A 222 -1.91 -1.33 -7.85
CA HIS A 222 -1.10 -0.20 -7.44
C HIS A 222 0.30 -0.67 -7.01
N VAL A 223 1.27 0.25 -6.97
CA VAL A 223 2.65 -0.07 -6.60
C VAL A 223 3.18 0.97 -5.63
N HIS A 224 3.65 0.54 -4.49
CA HIS A 224 4.52 1.30 -3.62
C HIS A 224 5.99 1.02 -3.95
N ALA A 225 6.77 2.08 -4.12
CA ALA A 225 8.21 1.99 -4.20
C ALA A 225 8.77 2.38 -2.83
N LYS A 226 8.99 1.37 -2.01
CA LYS A 226 9.62 1.45 -0.69
C LYS A 226 10.80 0.48 -0.63
N ASP A 227 11.93 0.94 -0.15
CA ASP A 227 13.14 0.13 -0.05
C ASP A 227 13.33 -0.41 1.37
N VAL A 228 14.04 -1.50 1.47
CA VAL A 228 14.39 -2.16 2.74
C VAL A 228 15.80 -2.71 2.68
N LYS A 229 16.54 -2.57 3.78
CA LYS A 229 17.83 -3.23 3.97
C LYS A 229 17.67 -4.36 4.95
N VAL A 230 17.91 -5.59 4.51
CA VAL A 230 18.04 -6.75 5.40
C VAL A 230 19.47 -6.77 5.95
N ASP A 231 19.59 -6.79 7.26
CA ASP A 231 20.87 -6.95 7.95
C ASP A 231 21.24 -8.44 8.00
N SER A 232 22.25 -8.84 7.24
CA SER A 232 22.63 -10.25 7.12
C SER A 232 23.19 -10.83 8.41
N ILE A 233 23.79 -10.01 9.28
CA ILE A 233 24.36 -10.46 10.56
C ILE A 233 23.24 -10.72 11.56
N ASN A 234 22.36 -9.73 11.77
CA ASN A 234 21.25 -9.86 12.71
C ASN A 234 20.26 -10.95 12.26
N THR A 235 19.98 -11.02 10.96
CA THR A 235 19.10 -12.05 10.38
C THR A 235 19.69 -13.47 10.52
N ALA A 236 21.00 -13.62 10.32
CA ALA A 236 21.65 -14.92 10.50
C ALA A 236 21.55 -15.46 11.92
N VAL A 237 21.43 -14.57 12.91
CA VAL A 237 21.35 -14.93 14.34
C VAL A 237 19.90 -15.07 14.82
N ASN A 238 19.01 -14.14 14.41
CA ASN A 238 17.68 -13.99 15.00
C ASN A 238 16.54 -14.27 14.03
N GLY A 239 16.82 -14.50 12.74
CA GLY A 239 15.79 -14.64 11.70
C GLY A 239 15.19 -13.27 11.30
N VAL A 240 14.10 -13.32 10.55
CA VAL A 240 13.48 -12.14 9.95
C VAL A 240 12.27 -11.58 10.73
N LEU A 241 11.67 -12.40 11.62
CA LEU A 241 10.57 -11.95 12.48
C LEU A 241 11.14 -11.11 13.61
N ASP A 242 10.94 -9.81 13.55
CA ASP A 242 11.56 -8.83 14.41
C ASP A 242 10.53 -7.93 15.11
N THR A 243 10.47 -7.98 16.43
CA THR A 243 9.55 -7.20 17.25
C THR A 243 10.20 -5.98 17.91
N LYS A 244 11.48 -5.71 17.63
CA LYS A 244 12.16 -4.53 18.16
C LYS A 244 11.58 -3.26 17.55
N HIS A 245 11.47 -2.20 18.36
CA HIS A 245 10.99 -0.90 17.86
C HIS A 245 11.88 -0.38 16.71
N TYR A 246 11.29 0.33 15.76
CA TYR A 246 12.00 0.82 14.56
C TYR A 246 13.19 1.74 14.85
N SER A 247 13.22 2.42 16.00
CA SER A 247 14.36 3.23 16.44
C SER A 247 15.57 2.45 16.96
N ASN A 248 15.52 1.12 16.99
CA ASN A 248 16.63 0.27 17.39
C ASN A 248 17.36 -0.30 16.16
N GLU A 249 17.71 0.57 15.22
CA GLU A 249 18.16 0.25 13.87
C GLU A 249 19.31 -0.75 13.85
N ILE A 250 20.32 -0.58 14.74
CA ILE A 250 21.53 -1.40 14.75
C ILE A 250 21.29 -2.87 15.12
N ASN A 251 20.23 -3.17 15.87
CA ASN A 251 19.92 -4.52 16.31
C ASN A 251 18.78 -5.18 15.52
N ARG A 252 18.15 -4.44 14.60
CA ARG A 252 17.05 -4.97 13.81
C ARG A 252 17.54 -5.89 12.71
N SER A 253 16.75 -6.91 12.40
CA SER A 253 17.01 -7.81 11.27
C SER A 253 16.82 -7.13 9.90
N TRP A 254 16.07 -6.05 9.85
CA TRP A 254 15.85 -5.23 8.65
C TRP A 254 15.35 -3.84 9.05
N ILE A 255 15.62 -2.86 8.21
CA ILE A 255 15.14 -1.48 8.35
C ILE A 255 14.68 -0.95 6.99
N PHE A 256 13.64 -0.12 6.98
CA PHE A 256 13.26 0.61 5.76
C PHE A 256 14.30 1.65 5.40
N ARG A 257 14.48 1.85 4.11
CA ARG A 257 15.48 2.75 3.57
C ARG A 257 14.95 3.59 2.41
N THR A 258 15.56 4.72 2.22
CA THR A 258 15.43 5.48 0.97
C THR A 258 15.75 4.60 -0.23
N ILE A 259 14.94 4.68 -1.29
CA ILE A 259 15.16 3.92 -2.53
C ILE A 259 16.59 4.10 -3.03
N GLY A 260 17.28 2.98 -3.26
CA GLY A 260 18.68 2.94 -3.66
C GLY A 260 19.67 2.83 -2.50
N TYR A 261 19.20 2.86 -1.22
CA TYR A 261 20.04 2.68 -0.03
C TYR A 261 19.88 1.30 0.60
N GLY A 262 18.78 0.63 0.36
CA GLY A 262 18.57 -0.77 0.72
C GLY A 262 19.09 -1.70 -0.38
N ASN A 263 18.63 -1.46 -1.60
CA ASN A 263 18.96 -2.21 -2.80
C ASN A 263 19.40 -1.24 -3.90
N ASP A 264 20.23 -1.72 -4.83
CA ASP A 264 20.83 -0.89 -5.87
C ASP A 264 19.88 -0.55 -7.03
N THR A 265 20.35 0.28 -7.94
CA THR A 265 19.57 0.69 -9.13
C THR A 265 19.24 -0.50 -10.05
N ALA A 266 20.08 -1.53 -10.11
CA ALA A 266 19.83 -2.71 -10.94
C ALA A 266 18.63 -3.51 -10.42
N TYR A 267 18.49 -3.62 -9.09
CA TYR A 267 17.32 -4.21 -8.46
C TYR A 267 16.02 -3.48 -8.83
N TRP A 268 16.01 -2.14 -8.76
CA TRP A 268 14.85 -1.34 -9.13
C TRP A 268 14.53 -1.40 -10.62
N LYS A 269 15.54 -1.40 -11.48
CA LYS A 269 15.36 -1.59 -12.93
C LYS A 269 14.73 -2.95 -13.27
N ASN A 270 15.09 -4.01 -12.54
CA ASN A 270 14.47 -5.34 -12.71
C ASN A 270 13.00 -5.34 -12.31
N ILE A 271 12.64 -4.72 -11.18
CA ILE A 271 11.24 -4.57 -10.74
C ILE A 271 10.43 -3.82 -11.80
N PHE A 272 10.87 -2.63 -12.21
CA PHE A 272 10.12 -1.79 -13.16
C PHE A 272 10.05 -2.41 -14.56
N SER A 273 11.10 -3.08 -15.01
CA SER A 273 11.07 -3.84 -16.26
C SER A 273 10.05 -4.99 -16.19
N THR A 274 9.98 -5.70 -15.06
CA THR A 274 9.03 -6.80 -14.89
C THR A 274 7.59 -6.30 -14.80
N LEU A 275 7.33 -5.19 -14.12
CA LEU A 275 6.03 -4.51 -14.13
C LEU A 275 5.62 -4.15 -15.57
N ARG A 276 6.55 -3.60 -16.37
CA ARG A 276 6.29 -3.30 -17.78
C ARG A 276 6.01 -4.55 -18.61
N ILE A 277 6.72 -5.66 -18.36
CA ILE A 277 6.50 -6.95 -19.05
C ILE A 277 5.09 -7.46 -18.84
N ILE A 278 4.55 -7.37 -17.62
CA ILE A 278 3.18 -7.82 -17.31
C ILE A 278 2.10 -6.84 -17.76
N GLY A 279 2.48 -5.69 -18.32
CA GLY A 279 1.54 -4.65 -18.81
C GLY A 279 1.10 -3.64 -17.76
N TYR A 280 1.72 -3.59 -16.59
CA TYR A 280 1.44 -2.54 -15.62
C TYR A 280 1.93 -1.18 -16.14
N ASP A 281 1.02 -0.19 -16.14
CA ASP A 281 1.32 1.18 -16.59
C ASP A 281 0.75 2.27 -15.64
N GLY A 282 0.44 1.88 -14.42
CA GLY A 282 -0.11 2.75 -13.39
C GLY A 282 0.94 3.62 -12.69
N ALA A 283 0.56 4.09 -11.50
CA ALA A 283 1.44 4.84 -10.63
C ALA A 283 2.45 3.93 -9.92
N VAL A 284 3.67 4.45 -9.73
CA VAL A 284 4.68 3.93 -8.82
C VAL A 284 4.86 4.97 -7.73
N SER A 285 4.12 4.80 -6.64
CA SER A 285 4.10 5.75 -5.51
C SER A 285 5.30 5.52 -4.61
N ILE A 286 6.17 6.51 -4.51
CA ILE A 286 7.27 6.48 -3.54
C ILE A 286 6.67 6.56 -2.13
N GLU A 287 6.92 5.54 -1.33
CA GLU A 287 6.65 5.55 0.10
C GLU A 287 7.97 5.66 0.84
N HIS A 288 8.16 6.77 1.55
CA HIS A 288 9.45 7.09 2.17
C HIS A 288 9.39 6.90 3.69
N GLU A 289 10.03 5.85 4.16
CA GLU A 289 10.20 5.50 5.57
C GLU A 289 11.66 5.13 5.83
N ASP A 290 12.49 6.12 6.16
CA ASP A 290 13.91 5.92 6.46
C ASP A 290 14.30 6.74 7.71
N SER A 291 14.65 6.05 8.80
CA SER A 291 15.04 6.69 10.05
C SER A 291 16.43 7.32 10.02
N LEU A 292 17.25 6.99 9.02
CA LEU A 292 18.67 7.40 8.96
C LEU A 292 18.89 8.65 8.10
N ILE A 293 17.84 9.21 7.47
CA ILE A 293 17.97 10.35 6.58
C ILE A 293 16.84 11.37 6.81
N ASN A 294 17.12 12.65 6.55
CA ASN A 294 16.07 13.66 6.52
C ASN A 294 15.04 13.34 5.42
N ARG A 295 13.75 13.45 5.74
CA ARG A 295 12.65 13.05 4.83
C ARG A 295 12.68 13.75 3.46
N PHE A 296 13.09 15.03 3.40
CA PHE A 296 13.17 15.75 2.13
C PHE A 296 14.38 15.34 1.30
N GLU A 297 15.55 15.23 1.94
CA GLU A 297 16.75 14.71 1.28
C GLU A 297 16.53 13.30 0.75
N GLY A 298 15.95 12.43 1.57
CA GLY A 298 15.65 11.05 1.19
C GLY A 298 14.67 10.98 0.03
N LEU A 299 13.59 11.78 0.08
CA LEU A 299 12.60 11.83 -1.00
C LEU A 299 13.21 12.29 -2.33
N GLU A 300 14.01 13.35 -2.32
CA GLU A 300 14.67 13.85 -3.55
C GLU A 300 15.65 12.81 -4.13
N LYS A 301 16.36 12.08 -3.27
CA LYS A 301 17.22 10.97 -3.69
C LYS A 301 16.41 9.81 -4.26
N ALA A 302 15.30 9.42 -3.62
CA ALA A 302 14.39 8.40 -4.11
C ALA A 302 13.82 8.75 -5.49
N VAL A 303 13.32 9.98 -5.67
CA VAL A 303 12.82 10.47 -6.97
C VAL A 303 13.88 10.36 -8.05
N ARG A 304 15.15 10.67 -7.74
CA ARG A 304 16.25 10.55 -8.72
C ARG A 304 16.44 9.12 -9.18
N ILE A 305 16.49 8.16 -8.26
CA ILE A 305 16.63 6.72 -8.57
C ILE A 305 15.42 6.21 -9.37
N VAL A 306 14.22 6.59 -8.97
CA VAL A 306 13.01 6.19 -9.69
C VAL A 306 12.99 6.76 -11.10
N LYS A 307 13.34 8.04 -11.30
CA LYS A 307 13.46 8.66 -12.64
C LYS A 307 14.46 7.94 -13.54
N GLU A 308 15.58 7.51 -12.99
CA GLU A 308 16.60 6.78 -13.75
C GLU A 308 16.15 5.36 -14.12
N SER A 309 15.32 4.74 -13.29
CA SER A 309 15.02 3.32 -13.36
C SER A 309 13.69 3.01 -14.02
N LEU A 310 12.71 3.93 -13.93
CA LEU A 310 11.35 3.72 -14.38
C LEU A 310 11.22 3.85 -15.90
N ILE A 311 10.51 2.92 -16.53
CA ILE A 311 10.16 3.00 -17.95
C ILE A 311 8.88 3.83 -18.10
N MET A 312 8.99 5.07 -18.54
CA MET A 312 7.87 6.02 -18.62
C MET A 312 7.22 6.06 -20.00
N GLU A 313 8.02 5.94 -21.05
CA GLU A 313 7.52 5.98 -22.43
C GLU A 313 6.86 4.67 -22.86
N ASP A 314 5.97 4.74 -23.82
CA ASP A 314 5.33 3.58 -24.41
C ASP A 314 6.30 2.68 -25.17
N LYS A 315 5.90 1.41 -25.34
CA LYS A 315 6.66 0.47 -26.16
C LYS A 315 6.62 0.94 -27.63
N THR A 316 7.77 0.93 -28.27
CA THR A 316 7.87 1.08 -29.71
C THR A 316 7.79 -0.27 -30.41
N GLU A 317 7.52 -0.27 -31.71
CA GLU A 317 7.64 -1.47 -32.54
C GLU A 317 9.09 -2.01 -32.51
N MET A 318 9.21 -3.32 -32.64
CA MET A 318 10.53 -3.96 -32.73
C MET A 318 11.13 -3.73 -34.13
N TRP A 319 11.81 -2.59 -34.30
CA TRP A 319 12.41 -2.20 -35.60
C TRP A 319 13.55 -3.12 -36.06
N TRP A 320 14.00 -4.03 -35.17
CA TRP A 320 15.09 -5.00 -35.47
C TRP A 320 14.59 -6.43 -35.70
N ALA A 321 13.31 -6.75 -35.60
CA ALA A 321 12.73 -8.11 -35.73
C ALA A 321 11.71 -8.22 -36.87
#